data_73ed366e6609ffbba7d1218529808125
#
_entry.id   73ed366e6609ffbba7d1218529808125
#
_cell.length_a   1.000
_cell.length_b   1.000
_cell.length_c   1.000
_cell.angle_alpha   90.00
_cell.angle_beta   90.00
_cell.angle_gamma   90.00
#
_symmetry.space_group_name_H-M   'P 1'
#
loop_
_entity.id
_entity.type
_entity.pdbx_description
1 polymer ?
#
loop_
_entity_poly.entity_id
_entity_poly.type
_entity_poly.pdbx_seq_one_letter_code
_entity_poly.pdbx_strand_id
1 'polypeptide(L)'
;MLGLQQIPMLRLLLISFSLFFLSLSYCQEIPKVQILTSGTKTSLRGLSVVNNQVIWVSGSNGTVGRSANGGKDWKWFVIKGFEKTDFRDIEAFDFTTAVIMSVGEPGYILKTTDAGETWKIVYENKSKGVFLDAMEFWNIQAGIVIGDPINGKFLIARSFDGGSTWKDVLSNYLPDAANGEACFAASGTNIRALDNDEAVFVSGGMQSNVYIRDTKKRLPIVQGKESAGANSIAVWNRFKRNGGNQLVVVGGDFNADSSTNNNCFYSTDRGKTWIAPSEPPHGYRSCVEYLDKKILVSCGLTGVDYTIDNANAWTLISNESFHVVRIAKIGNAVFLAGPNGKIAKLVYTGRKR
;
A
#
# COMPACT_ATOMS: atom_id res chain seq x y z
N MET A 1 6.50 -6.13 -97.29
CA MET A 1 7.72 -6.04 -96.44
C MET A 1 7.43 -5.10 -95.30
N LEU A 2 7.13 -5.65 -94.15
CA LEU A 2 6.76 -4.89 -92.95
C LEU A 2 7.92 -5.03 -91.98
N GLY A 3 8.48 -3.87 -91.61
CA GLY A 3 9.59 -3.80 -90.68
C GLY A 3 9.09 -3.85 -89.26
N LEU A 4 9.61 -4.76 -88.45
CA LEU A 4 9.36 -4.88 -86.99
C LEU A 4 10.26 -3.84 -86.30
N GLN A 5 9.61 -2.89 -85.61
CA GLN A 5 10.26 -1.99 -84.66
C GLN A 5 10.45 -2.70 -83.33
N GLN A 6 11.68 -2.70 -82.88
CA GLN A 6 12.04 -3.15 -81.50
C GLN A 6 11.68 -2.09 -80.45
N ILE A 7 10.99 -2.52 -79.41
CA ILE A 7 10.68 -1.72 -78.18
C ILE A 7 11.83 -1.93 -77.21
N PRO A 8 12.45 -0.89 -76.60
CA PRO A 8 13.50 -1.06 -75.60
C PRO A 8 12.92 -1.44 -74.25
N MET A 9 13.44 -2.50 -73.63
CA MET A 9 13.17 -2.94 -72.29
C MET A 9 13.57 -1.87 -71.24
N LEU A 10 12.58 -1.26 -70.59
CA LEU A 10 12.77 -0.39 -69.46
C LEU A 10 13.10 -1.26 -68.26
N ARG A 11 14.34 -1.22 -67.75
CA ARG A 11 14.72 -1.86 -66.48
C ARG A 11 14.16 -1.07 -65.28
N LEU A 12 13.15 -1.62 -64.61
CA LEU A 12 12.67 -1.13 -63.35
C LEU A 12 13.69 -1.47 -62.26
N LEU A 13 14.42 -0.49 -61.78
CA LEU A 13 15.24 -0.60 -60.56
C LEU A 13 14.30 -0.51 -59.34
N LEU A 14 14.04 -1.64 -58.70
CA LEU A 14 13.40 -1.73 -57.40
C LEU A 14 14.42 -1.31 -56.32
N ILE A 15 14.35 -0.06 -55.86
CA ILE A 15 15.05 0.40 -54.68
C ILE A 15 14.25 -0.08 -53.46
N SER A 16 14.70 -1.15 -52.79
CA SER A 16 14.17 -1.59 -51.52
C SER A 16 14.66 -0.63 -50.42
N PHE A 17 13.79 0.25 -49.98
CA PHE A 17 14.03 1.10 -48.84
C PHE A 17 13.82 0.26 -47.57
N SER A 18 14.89 -0.32 -47.03
CA SER A 18 14.89 -0.96 -45.70
C SER A 18 14.73 0.11 -44.63
N LEU A 19 13.51 0.32 -44.18
CA LEU A 19 13.21 1.09 -42.96
C LEU A 19 13.77 0.31 -41.75
N PHE A 20 14.97 0.67 -41.34
CA PHE A 20 15.52 0.28 -40.04
C PHE A 20 14.72 0.99 -38.96
N PHE A 21 13.70 0.33 -38.41
CA PHE A 21 13.08 0.75 -37.17
C PHE A 21 14.12 0.56 -36.03
N LEU A 22 14.87 1.62 -35.76
CA LEU A 22 15.57 1.75 -34.48
C LEU A 22 14.51 1.79 -33.40
N SER A 23 14.18 0.63 -32.81
CA SER A 23 13.49 0.55 -31.56
C SER A 23 14.44 1.15 -30.50
N LEU A 24 14.25 2.44 -30.21
CA LEU A 24 14.79 3.04 -29.00
C LEU A 24 14.18 2.27 -27.82
N SER A 25 14.89 1.24 -27.38
CA SER A 25 14.63 0.63 -26.08
C SER A 25 14.84 1.74 -25.04
N TYR A 26 13.75 2.36 -24.61
CA TYR A 26 13.79 3.21 -23.42
C TYR A 26 14.19 2.29 -22.27
N CYS A 27 15.48 2.29 -21.94
CA CYS A 27 15.95 1.69 -20.71
C CYS A 27 15.28 2.49 -19.57
N GLN A 28 14.24 1.94 -18.99
CA GLN A 28 13.59 2.58 -17.85
C GLN A 28 14.60 2.55 -16.69
N GLU A 29 15.02 3.72 -16.25
CA GLU A 29 16.00 3.85 -15.18
C GLU A 29 15.46 3.19 -13.90
N ILE A 30 16.26 2.32 -13.30
CA ILE A 30 15.89 1.63 -12.04
C ILE A 30 15.72 2.70 -10.95
N PRO A 31 14.58 2.70 -10.23
CA PRO A 31 14.35 3.65 -9.14
C PRO A 31 15.41 3.57 -8.06
N LYS A 32 15.67 4.71 -7.41
CA LYS A 32 16.61 4.81 -6.29
C LYS A 32 15.87 5.20 -5.02
N VAL A 33 16.21 4.53 -3.92
CA VAL A 33 15.74 4.87 -2.58
C VAL A 33 16.69 5.90 -1.99
N GLN A 34 16.21 7.14 -1.84
CA GLN A 34 16.97 8.25 -1.25
C GLN A 34 16.55 8.44 0.20
N ILE A 35 17.43 8.17 1.15
CA ILE A 35 17.19 8.45 2.57
C ILE A 35 17.16 9.97 2.79
N LEU A 36 16.10 10.46 3.46
CA LEU A 36 15.90 11.87 3.76
C LEU A 36 16.25 12.21 5.21
N THR A 37 15.74 11.43 6.16
CA THR A 37 15.98 11.67 7.59
C THR A 37 15.81 10.40 8.41
N SER A 38 16.42 10.41 9.58
CA SER A 38 16.20 9.50 10.70
C SER A 38 16.07 10.30 12.01
N GLY A 39 15.41 11.49 11.94
CA GLY A 39 15.35 12.49 13.03
C GLY A 39 14.70 12.02 14.34
N THR A 40 14.18 10.81 14.40
CA THR A 40 13.70 10.14 15.61
C THR A 40 14.18 8.69 15.62
N LYS A 41 14.13 8.05 16.80
CA LYS A 41 14.42 6.60 16.94
C LYS A 41 13.15 5.75 16.94
N THR A 42 12.02 6.34 16.58
CA THR A 42 10.70 5.72 16.59
C THR A 42 10.53 4.74 15.43
N SER A 43 9.81 3.64 15.64
CA SER A 43 9.35 2.79 14.55
C SER A 43 8.16 3.45 13.86
N LEU A 44 8.35 3.91 12.61
CA LEU A 44 7.31 4.57 11.82
C LEU A 44 6.57 3.56 10.96
N ARG A 45 5.26 3.39 11.19
CA ARG A 45 4.40 2.46 10.45
C ARG A 45 3.26 3.14 9.71
N GLY A 46 2.76 4.25 10.23
CA GLY A 46 1.77 5.08 9.52
C GLY A 46 2.47 6.09 8.61
N LEU A 47 1.98 6.20 7.38
CA LEU A 47 2.45 7.16 6.38
C LEU A 47 1.30 7.62 5.52
N SER A 48 1.05 8.93 5.45
CA SER A 48 0.07 9.55 4.56
C SER A 48 0.74 10.68 3.76
N VAL A 49 0.73 10.55 2.44
CA VAL A 49 1.34 11.51 1.52
C VAL A 49 0.21 12.28 0.83
N VAL A 50 -0.09 13.48 1.35
CA VAL A 50 -1.19 14.32 0.82
C VAL A 50 -0.88 14.78 -0.59
N ASN A 51 0.33 15.31 -0.78
CA ASN A 51 0.83 15.76 -2.08
C ASN A 51 2.37 15.70 -2.08
N ASN A 52 3.01 16.23 -3.13
CA ASN A 52 4.47 16.22 -3.25
C ASN A 52 5.22 17.00 -2.14
N GLN A 53 4.51 17.81 -1.34
CA GLN A 53 5.08 18.66 -0.29
C GLN A 53 4.65 18.25 1.11
N VAL A 54 3.37 17.86 1.30
CA VAL A 54 2.78 17.59 2.60
C VAL A 54 2.77 16.09 2.87
N ILE A 55 3.52 15.68 3.88
CA ILE A 55 3.67 14.29 4.31
C ILE A 55 3.48 14.20 5.82
N TRP A 56 2.75 13.19 6.26
CA TRP A 56 2.57 12.84 7.66
C TRP A 56 3.04 11.43 7.92
N VAL A 57 3.60 11.20 9.10
CA VAL A 57 4.00 9.87 9.60
C VAL A 57 3.54 9.70 11.04
N SER A 58 3.28 8.46 11.44
CA SER A 58 3.01 8.09 12.83
C SER A 58 3.76 6.82 13.21
N GLY A 59 3.98 6.63 14.52
CA GLY A 59 4.73 5.47 15.00
C GLY A 59 4.63 5.26 16.50
N SER A 60 5.58 4.49 17.01
CA SER A 60 5.67 4.15 18.43
C SER A 60 5.96 5.36 19.31
N ASN A 61 5.75 5.20 20.63
CA ASN A 61 5.99 6.22 21.65
C ASN A 61 5.22 7.53 21.42
N GLY A 62 3.97 7.42 20.97
CA GLY A 62 3.11 8.58 20.74
C GLY A 62 3.59 9.52 19.66
N THR A 63 4.52 9.09 18.79
CA THR A 63 5.21 9.98 17.85
C THR A 63 4.40 10.22 16.59
N VAL A 64 4.30 11.49 16.19
CA VAL A 64 3.79 11.92 14.89
C VAL A 64 4.78 12.90 14.28
N GLY A 65 5.01 12.80 12.99
CA GLY A 65 5.85 13.72 12.23
C GLY A 65 5.10 14.32 11.05
N ARG A 66 5.40 15.58 10.72
CA ARG A 66 4.83 16.26 9.55
C ARG A 66 5.89 17.07 8.82
N SER A 67 5.90 16.94 7.50
CA SER A 67 6.68 17.78 6.59
C SER A 67 5.76 18.60 5.69
N ALA A 68 6.18 19.83 5.34
CA ALA A 68 5.49 20.73 4.43
C ALA A 68 6.32 21.06 3.17
N ASN A 69 7.49 20.48 3.01
CA ASN A 69 8.44 20.80 1.95
C ASN A 69 9.06 19.57 1.27
N GLY A 70 8.26 18.53 1.12
CA GLY A 70 8.67 17.31 0.42
C GLY A 70 9.65 16.46 1.20
N GLY A 71 9.55 16.45 2.54
CA GLY A 71 10.37 15.63 3.42
C GLY A 71 11.76 16.20 3.72
N LYS A 72 12.04 17.45 3.34
CA LYS A 72 13.33 18.12 3.65
C LYS A 72 13.44 18.44 5.14
N ASP A 73 12.37 19.01 5.72
CA ASP A 73 12.27 19.34 7.13
C ASP A 73 11.05 18.70 7.74
N TRP A 74 11.13 18.35 9.03
CA TRP A 74 10.09 17.67 9.78
C TRP A 74 9.83 18.38 11.10
N LYS A 75 8.53 18.58 11.42
CA LYS A 75 8.08 18.92 12.76
C LYS A 75 7.61 17.64 13.44
N TRP A 76 8.22 17.34 14.59
CA TRP A 76 7.93 16.15 15.38
C TRP A 76 7.09 16.49 16.61
N PHE A 77 6.16 15.63 16.93
CA PHE A 77 5.28 15.70 18.09
C PHE A 77 5.31 14.38 18.86
N VAL A 78 5.22 14.45 20.18
CA VAL A 78 4.84 13.34 21.04
C VAL A 78 3.50 13.70 21.65
N ILE A 79 2.47 12.87 21.42
CA ILE A 79 1.11 13.20 21.83
C ILE A 79 0.99 13.03 23.33
N LYS A 80 0.64 14.11 24.03
CA LYS A 80 0.49 14.14 25.49
C LYS A 80 -0.58 13.12 25.96
N GLY A 81 -0.21 12.28 26.90
CA GLY A 81 -1.04 11.20 27.44
C GLY A 81 -0.98 9.90 26.61
N PHE A 82 -0.22 9.89 25.51
CA PHE A 82 -0.04 8.75 24.62
C PHE A 82 1.45 8.41 24.38
N GLU A 83 2.35 8.81 25.27
CA GLU A 83 3.81 8.69 25.13
C GLU A 83 4.30 7.23 25.03
N LYS A 84 3.46 6.27 25.39
CA LYS A 84 3.74 4.82 25.29
C LYS A 84 2.92 4.13 24.20
N THR A 85 2.08 4.87 23.47
CA THR A 85 1.15 4.34 22.49
C THR A 85 1.85 4.16 21.16
N ASP A 86 1.56 3.06 20.46
CA ASP A 86 2.03 2.78 19.10
C ASP A 86 0.93 3.15 18.10
N PHE A 87 1.13 4.22 17.33
CA PHE A 87 0.23 4.68 16.29
C PHE A 87 0.70 4.11 14.95
N ARG A 88 0.03 3.06 14.48
CA ARG A 88 0.48 2.30 13.31
C ARG A 88 -0.17 2.69 12.00
N ASP A 89 -1.16 3.57 12.04
CA ASP A 89 -1.75 4.11 10.82
C ASP A 89 -2.10 5.60 10.98
N ILE A 90 -2.09 6.31 9.85
CA ILE A 90 -2.39 7.73 9.75
C ILE A 90 -3.03 8.05 8.39
N GLU A 91 -4.14 8.78 8.43
CA GLU A 91 -4.75 9.38 7.25
C GLU A 91 -4.75 10.90 7.39
N ALA A 92 -4.02 11.59 6.51
CA ALA A 92 -4.00 13.04 6.45
C ALA A 92 -4.79 13.54 5.23
N PHE A 93 -5.67 14.52 5.45
CA PHE A 93 -6.50 15.11 4.40
C PHE A 93 -5.82 16.34 3.77
N ASP A 94 -5.08 17.07 4.60
CA ASP A 94 -4.34 18.27 4.22
C ASP A 94 -3.15 18.52 5.17
N PHE A 95 -2.63 19.77 5.17
CA PHE A 95 -1.56 20.17 6.07
C PHE A 95 -2.00 20.29 7.53
N THR A 96 -3.29 20.52 7.81
CA THR A 96 -3.82 20.80 9.15
C THR A 96 -4.57 19.62 9.75
N THR A 97 -5.16 18.77 8.92
CA THR A 97 -6.13 17.76 9.34
C THR A 97 -5.62 16.36 9.10
N ALA A 98 -5.52 15.58 10.17
CA ALA A 98 -5.16 14.16 10.12
C ALA A 98 -5.88 13.35 11.20
N VAL A 99 -6.02 12.06 10.94
CA VAL A 99 -6.55 11.04 11.85
C VAL A 99 -5.47 9.99 12.04
N ILE A 100 -5.21 9.57 13.28
CA ILE A 100 -4.27 8.49 13.62
C ILE A 100 -4.97 7.40 14.39
N MET A 101 -4.44 6.18 14.26
CA MET A 101 -5.00 5.00 14.89
C MET A 101 -3.92 4.28 15.70
N SER A 102 -4.22 3.96 16.97
CA SER A 102 -3.38 3.14 17.82
C SER A 102 -3.68 1.66 17.64
N VAL A 103 -2.71 0.83 18.00
CA VAL A 103 -2.89 -0.61 18.22
C VAL A 103 -2.94 -0.90 19.73
N GLY A 104 -3.49 -2.06 20.08
CA GLY A 104 -3.53 -2.53 21.48
C GLY A 104 -4.79 -2.10 22.23
N GLU A 105 -4.84 -2.50 23.48
CA GLU A 105 -5.98 -2.32 24.40
C GLU A 105 -5.67 -1.21 25.42
N PRO A 106 -6.48 -0.13 25.44
CA PRO A 106 -7.58 0.21 24.55
C PRO A 106 -7.12 0.64 23.15
N GLY A 107 -7.98 0.39 22.15
CA GLY A 107 -7.80 0.92 20.78
C GLY A 107 -8.32 2.35 20.70
N TYR A 108 -7.50 3.27 20.17
CA TYR A 108 -7.84 4.69 20.02
C TYR A 108 -7.76 5.15 18.58
N ILE A 109 -8.67 6.07 18.22
CA ILE A 109 -8.50 6.91 17.05
C ILE A 109 -8.50 8.36 17.52
N LEU A 110 -7.49 9.13 17.11
CA LEU A 110 -7.35 10.53 17.42
C LEU A 110 -7.39 11.38 16.15
N LYS A 111 -7.93 12.59 16.25
CA LYS A 111 -8.00 13.55 15.15
C LYS A 111 -7.38 14.88 15.56
N THR A 112 -6.61 15.48 14.65
CA THR A 112 -6.16 16.86 14.70
C THR A 112 -6.80 17.67 13.58
N THR A 113 -6.97 18.98 13.82
CA THR A 113 -7.40 19.99 12.82
C THR A 113 -6.53 21.24 12.88
N ASP A 114 -5.46 21.23 13.65
CA ASP A 114 -4.54 22.34 13.91
C ASP A 114 -3.09 21.96 13.61
N ALA A 115 -2.91 21.13 12.60
CA ALA A 115 -1.59 20.75 12.13
C ALA A 115 -0.76 19.91 13.11
N GLY A 116 -1.43 19.15 14.00
CA GLY A 116 -0.83 18.24 14.97
C GLY A 116 -0.46 18.86 16.30
N GLU A 117 -0.83 20.14 16.54
CA GLU A 117 -0.57 20.81 17.81
C GLU A 117 -1.43 20.20 18.94
N THR A 118 -2.72 19.91 18.65
CA THR A 118 -3.61 19.20 19.57
C THR A 118 -4.29 18.01 18.90
N TRP A 119 -4.61 17.01 19.70
CA TRP A 119 -5.28 15.79 19.29
C TRP A 119 -6.47 15.47 20.16
N LYS A 120 -7.61 15.18 19.54
CA LYS A 120 -8.86 14.79 20.22
C LYS A 120 -9.11 13.30 20.01
N ILE A 121 -9.44 12.58 21.08
CA ILE A 121 -9.96 11.22 20.98
C ILE A 121 -11.33 11.27 20.31
N VAL A 122 -11.47 10.60 19.18
CA VAL A 122 -12.71 10.51 18.37
C VAL A 122 -13.31 9.10 18.37
N TYR A 123 -12.54 8.13 18.88
CA TYR A 123 -12.98 6.75 19.10
C TYR A 123 -12.13 6.11 20.19
N GLU A 124 -12.78 5.34 21.05
CA GLU A 124 -12.13 4.52 22.08
C GLU A 124 -12.86 3.17 22.14
N ASN A 125 -12.12 2.07 22.03
CA ASN A 125 -12.65 0.73 22.23
C ASN A 125 -11.87 0.04 23.37
N LYS A 126 -12.57 -0.35 24.43
CA LYS A 126 -12.03 -1.01 25.63
C LYS A 126 -12.31 -2.50 25.66
N SER A 127 -12.82 -3.07 24.57
CA SER A 127 -13.10 -4.51 24.51
C SER A 127 -11.81 -5.29 24.74
N LYS A 128 -11.91 -6.33 25.56
CA LYS A 128 -10.77 -7.22 25.80
C LYS A 128 -10.30 -7.84 24.48
N GLY A 129 -8.99 -7.75 24.21
CA GLY A 129 -8.37 -8.26 23.00
C GLY A 129 -8.55 -7.35 21.76
N VAL A 130 -9.04 -6.11 21.93
CA VAL A 130 -9.11 -5.16 20.82
C VAL A 130 -7.70 -4.88 20.28
N PHE A 131 -7.58 -4.98 18.96
CA PHE A 131 -6.38 -4.62 18.24
C PHE A 131 -6.79 -4.04 16.88
N LEU A 132 -6.47 -2.76 16.62
CA LEU A 132 -6.80 -2.09 15.38
C LEU A 132 -5.64 -2.25 14.41
N ASP A 133 -5.92 -2.61 13.14
CA ASP A 133 -4.87 -2.99 12.19
C ASP A 133 -4.64 -1.97 11.09
N ALA A 134 -5.72 -1.43 10.52
CA ALA A 134 -5.64 -0.47 9.44
C ALA A 134 -6.86 0.43 9.35
N MET A 135 -6.64 1.61 8.78
CA MET A 135 -7.64 2.62 8.51
C MET A 135 -7.54 3.06 7.05
N GLU A 136 -8.69 3.21 6.38
CA GLU A 136 -8.74 3.68 5.00
C GLU A 136 -9.92 4.62 4.81
N PHE A 137 -9.81 5.60 3.90
CA PHE A 137 -10.88 6.52 3.58
C PHE A 137 -11.26 6.45 2.10
N TRP A 138 -12.56 6.43 1.80
CA TRP A 138 -13.09 6.56 0.43
C TRP A 138 -12.93 7.98 -0.09
N ASN A 139 -13.14 8.95 0.80
CA ASN A 139 -13.09 10.37 0.54
C ASN A 139 -12.87 11.12 1.87
N ILE A 140 -12.92 12.45 1.85
CA ILE A 140 -12.71 13.28 3.04
C ILE A 140 -13.78 13.11 4.14
N GLN A 141 -14.88 12.40 3.89
CA GLN A 141 -15.99 12.18 4.83
C GLN A 141 -16.05 10.74 5.34
N ALA A 142 -15.96 9.76 4.42
CA ALA A 142 -16.23 8.36 4.72
C ALA A 142 -14.96 7.57 4.96
N GLY A 143 -14.85 6.95 6.13
CA GLY A 143 -13.73 6.13 6.56
C GLY A 143 -14.15 4.78 7.15
N ILE A 144 -13.21 3.84 7.18
CA ILE A 144 -13.34 2.51 7.76
C ILE A 144 -12.07 2.17 8.52
N VAL A 145 -12.22 1.49 9.64
CA VAL A 145 -11.16 0.85 10.42
C VAL A 145 -11.46 -0.63 10.49
N ILE A 146 -10.42 -1.44 10.34
CA ILE A 146 -10.46 -2.87 10.57
C ILE A 146 -9.52 -3.24 11.72
N GLY A 147 -9.89 -4.24 12.50
CA GLY A 147 -9.08 -4.81 13.57
C GLY A 147 -9.22 -6.31 13.65
N ASP A 148 -8.39 -6.90 14.50
CA ASP A 148 -8.35 -8.32 14.76
C ASP A 148 -9.72 -8.88 15.22
N PRO A 149 -9.94 -10.18 15.00
CA PRO A 149 -11.21 -10.80 15.38
C PRO A 149 -11.43 -10.82 16.88
N ILE A 150 -12.61 -10.34 17.29
CA ILE A 150 -13.17 -10.50 18.64
C ILE A 150 -14.35 -11.47 18.54
N ASN A 151 -14.32 -12.53 19.33
CA ASN A 151 -15.36 -13.59 19.29
C ASN A 151 -15.61 -14.17 17.88
N GLY A 152 -14.52 -14.38 17.11
CA GLY A 152 -14.57 -14.98 15.78
C GLY A 152 -15.05 -14.06 14.66
N LYS A 153 -15.16 -12.74 14.91
CA LYS A 153 -15.54 -11.76 13.88
C LYS A 153 -14.55 -10.60 13.85
N PHE A 154 -14.15 -10.18 12.65
CA PHE A 154 -13.29 -9.00 12.49
C PHE A 154 -13.98 -7.76 13.03
N LEU A 155 -13.25 -6.96 13.80
CA LEU A 155 -13.74 -5.66 14.23
C LEU A 155 -13.77 -4.69 13.04
N ILE A 156 -14.89 -3.99 12.85
CA ILE A 156 -15.01 -2.91 11.88
C ILE A 156 -15.72 -1.73 12.53
N ALA A 157 -15.15 -0.53 12.39
CA ALA A 157 -15.81 0.72 12.70
C ALA A 157 -15.83 1.65 11.48
N ARG A 158 -16.86 2.48 11.36
CA ARG A 158 -17.03 3.43 10.24
C ARG A 158 -17.24 4.86 10.72
N SER A 159 -16.73 5.79 9.93
CA SER A 159 -16.96 7.22 10.05
C SER A 159 -17.62 7.76 8.78
N PHE A 160 -18.48 8.80 8.93
CA PHE A 160 -19.16 9.50 7.83
C PHE A 160 -19.02 11.02 7.95
N ASP A 161 -18.12 11.49 8.82
CA ASP A 161 -17.89 12.90 9.15
C ASP A 161 -16.40 13.28 9.17
N GLY A 162 -15.64 12.63 8.29
CA GLY A 162 -14.21 12.88 8.16
C GLY A 162 -13.40 12.39 9.36
N GLY A 163 -13.84 11.31 10.01
CA GLY A 163 -13.18 10.75 11.17
C GLY A 163 -13.40 11.53 12.46
N SER A 164 -14.42 12.40 12.52
CA SER A 164 -14.75 13.14 13.76
C SER A 164 -15.53 12.29 14.76
N THR A 165 -16.29 11.31 14.27
CA THR A 165 -16.92 10.24 15.06
C THR A 165 -16.82 8.90 14.34
N TRP A 166 -16.79 7.81 15.11
CA TRP A 166 -16.73 6.45 14.62
C TRP A 166 -17.80 5.59 15.29
N LYS A 167 -18.36 4.65 14.54
CA LYS A 167 -19.36 3.72 15.05
C LYS A 167 -18.99 2.30 14.66
N ASP A 168 -19.04 1.40 15.64
CA ASP A 168 -18.85 -0.04 15.40
C ASP A 168 -19.96 -0.56 14.49
N VAL A 169 -19.58 -1.41 13.55
CA VAL A 169 -20.52 -2.17 12.74
C VAL A 169 -21.13 -3.28 13.61
N LEU A 170 -22.44 -3.45 13.53
CA LEU A 170 -23.17 -4.48 14.32
C LEU A 170 -22.63 -5.87 13.98
N SER A 171 -22.51 -6.74 14.98
CA SER A 171 -21.85 -8.05 14.89
C SER A 171 -22.44 -8.98 13.83
N ASN A 172 -23.73 -8.88 13.50
CA ASN A 172 -24.38 -9.66 12.45
C ASN A 172 -23.96 -9.26 11.02
N TYR A 173 -23.30 -8.11 10.85
CA TYR A 173 -22.75 -7.64 9.57
C TYR A 173 -21.22 -7.75 9.51
N LEU A 174 -20.57 -8.21 10.58
CA LEU A 174 -19.12 -8.38 10.60
C LEU A 174 -18.71 -9.67 9.91
N PRO A 175 -17.59 -9.66 9.16
CA PRO A 175 -17.04 -10.86 8.54
C PRO A 175 -16.59 -11.89 9.58
N ASP A 176 -16.87 -13.16 9.32
CA ASP A 176 -16.39 -14.25 10.16
C ASP A 176 -14.90 -14.52 9.90
N ALA A 177 -14.15 -14.63 11.00
CA ALA A 177 -12.76 -15.09 10.98
C ALA A 177 -12.67 -16.58 11.27
N ALA A 178 -11.70 -17.24 10.64
CA ALA A 178 -11.34 -18.60 11.04
C ALA A 178 -10.52 -18.59 12.35
N ASN A 179 -10.41 -19.74 12.98
CA ASN A 179 -9.60 -19.87 14.20
C ASN A 179 -8.12 -19.55 13.91
N GLY A 180 -7.54 -18.58 14.65
CA GLY A 180 -6.17 -18.11 14.47
C GLY A 180 -5.95 -17.27 13.21
N GLU A 181 -7.02 -16.79 12.57
CA GLU A 181 -6.96 -15.77 11.51
C GLU A 181 -6.88 -14.38 12.15
N ALA A 182 -6.02 -13.51 11.62
CA ALA A 182 -5.79 -12.16 12.13
C ALA A 182 -5.46 -11.20 10.99
N CYS A 183 -5.54 -9.90 11.23
CA CYS A 183 -4.96 -8.89 10.38
C CYS A 183 -3.53 -8.56 10.85
N PHE A 184 -2.81 -7.74 10.08
CA PHE A 184 -1.45 -7.33 10.45
C PHE A 184 -1.31 -5.81 10.39
N ALA A 185 -1.18 -5.17 11.55
CA ALA A 185 -0.92 -3.73 11.67
C ALA A 185 0.53 -3.37 11.27
N ALA A 186 0.96 -3.83 10.10
CA ALA A 186 2.34 -3.67 9.65
C ALA A 186 2.58 -2.32 8.97
N SER A 187 1.57 -1.80 8.22
CA SER A 187 1.71 -0.62 7.38
C SER A 187 0.38 0.12 7.12
N GLY A 188 -0.74 -0.30 7.74
CA GLY A 188 -2.08 0.24 7.44
C GLY A 188 -2.55 -0.05 6.01
N THR A 189 -2.03 -1.09 5.34
CA THR A 189 -2.33 -1.36 3.93
C THR A 189 -2.98 -2.71 3.67
N ASN A 190 -3.42 -3.39 4.70
CA ASN A 190 -4.17 -4.63 4.60
C ASN A 190 -5.64 -4.40 4.19
N ILE A 191 -6.12 -3.14 4.16
CA ILE A 191 -7.43 -2.74 3.65
C ILE A 191 -7.30 -1.69 2.54
N ARG A 192 -8.21 -1.72 1.55
CA ARG A 192 -8.39 -0.69 0.53
C ARG A 192 -9.86 -0.41 0.28
N ALA A 193 -10.21 0.86 0.29
CA ALA A 193 -11.51 1.35 -0.17
C ALA A 193 -11.67 1.14 -1.67
N LEU A 194 -12.85 0.70 -2.10
CA LEU A 194 -13.23 0.48 -3.49
C LEU A 194 -14.37 1.42 -3.87
N ASP A 195 -14.79 1.39 -5.13
CA ASP A 195 -15.98 2.10 -5.59
C ASP A 195 -17.26 1.63 -4.84
N ASN A 196 -18.28 2.48 -4.78
CA ASN A 196 -19.59 2.17 -4.16
C ASN A 196 -19.57 1.83 -2.66
N ASP A 197 -18.75 2.53 -1.87
CA ASP A 197 -18.62 2.34 -0.41
C ASP A 197 -18.19 0.92 0.01
N GLU A 198 -17.60 0.19 -0.91
CA GLU A 198 -17.06 -1.13 -0.66
C GLU A 198 -15.60 -1.08 -0.20
N ALA A 199 -15.14 -2.13 0.44
CA ALA A 199 -13.74 -2.31 0.78
C ALA A 199 -13.28 -3.73 0.45
N VAL A 200 -11.99 -3.86 0.26
CA VAL A 200 -11.28 -5.15 0.21
C VAL A 200 -10.23 -5.17 1.30
N PHE A 201 -10.14 -6.27 2.04
CA PHE A 201 -9.06 -6.45 3.00
C PHE A 201 -8.49 -7.88 2.96
N VAL A 202 -7.29 -8.03 3.49
CA VAL A 202 -6.58 -9.30 3.58
C VAL A 202 -6.23 -9.63 5.01
N SER A 203 -6.22 -10.93 5.31
CA SER A 203 -5.86 -11.50 6.61
C SER A 203 -4.69 -12.46 6.48
N GLY A 204 -4.16 -12.89 7.61
CA GLY A 204 -3.11 -13.89 7.73
C GLY A 204 -3.26 -14.73 9.00
N GLY A 205 -2.16 -15.26 9.50
CA GLY A 205 -2.16 -16.18 10.63
C GLY A 205 -2.32 -17.62 10.18
N MET A 206 -3.13 -18.38 10.91
CA MET A 206 -3.41 -19.81 10.60
C MET A 206 -4.13 -19.97 9.27
N GLN A 207 -4.85 -18.95 8.82
CA GLN A 207 -5.44 -18.85 7.49
C GLN A 207 -5.23 -17.45 6.94
N SER A 208 -5.02 -17.35 5.62
CA SER A 208 -4.90 -16.10 4.91
C SER A 208 -5.99 -16.01 3.86
N ASN A 209 -6.81 -14.99 3.96
CA ASN A 209 -7.96 -14.80 3.08
C ASN A 209 -7.99 -13.38 2.52
N VAL A 210 -8.68 -13.22 1.41
CA VAL A 210 -9.13 -11.93 0.91
C VAL A 210 -10.65 -11.83 1.09
N TYR A 211 -11.07 -10.69 1.61
CA TYR A 211 -12.47 -10.32 1.79
C TYR A 211 -12.80 -9.22 0.81
N ILE A 212 -13.67 -9.51 -0.15
CA ILE A 212 -14.14 -8.55 -1.15
C ILE A 212 -15.65 -8.52 -1.06
N ARG A 213 -16.23 -7.41 -0.61
CA ARG A 213 -17.66 -7.33 -0.28
C ARG A 213 -18.02 -8.44 0.72
N ASP A 214 -19.07 -9.19 0.43
CA ASP A 214 -19.55 -10.31 1.25
C ASP A 214 -18.86 -11.65 0.93
N THR A 215 -17.79 -11.61 0.14
CA THR A 215 -17.08 -12.82 -0.32
C THR A 215 -15.76 -12.99 0.39
N LYS A 216 -15.61 -14.11 1.09
CA LYS A 216 -14.34 -14.58 1.64
C LYS A 216 -13.73 -15.62 0.71
N LYS A 217 -12.44 -15.44 0.33
CA LYS A 217 -11.69 -16.41 -0.48
C LYS A 217 -10.31 -16.62 0.10
N ARG A 218 -9.90 -17.89 0.12
CA ARG A 218 -8.55 -18.25 0.57
C ARG A 218 -7.50 -17.75 -0.41
N LEU A 219 -6.44 -17.15 0.14
CA LEU A 219 -5.26 -16.76 -0.62
C LEU A 219 -4.24 -17.91 -0.66
N PRO A 220 -3.52 -18.08 -1.77
CA PRO A 220 -2.44 -19.06 -1.86
C PRO A 220 -1.14 -18.62 -1.20
N ILE A 221 -1.11 -17.47 -0.53
CA ILE A 221 0.05 -16.93 0.19
C ILE A 221 0.42 -17.83 1.38
N VAL A 222 1.67 -17.80 1.81
CA VAL A 222 2.14 -18.57 2.97
C VAL A 222 1.28 -18.27 4.19
N GLN A 223 0.91 -19.31 4.95
CA GLN A 223 0.00 -19.28 6.09
C GLN A 223 0.20 -20.50 6.98
N GLY A 224 -0.57 -20.65 8.08
CA GLY A 224 -0.47 -21.78 9.00
C GLY A 224 0.44 -21.50 10.19
N LYS A 225 0.82 -20.23 10.40
CA LYS A 225 1.55 -19.72 11.58
C LYS A 225 1.04 -18.35 11.90
N GLU A 226 1.04 -17.96 13.16
CA GLU A 226 0.64 -16.62 13.62
C GLU A 226 1.46 -15.47 12.97
N SER A 227 2.71 -15.76 12.55
CA SER A 227 3.62 -14.81 11.92
C SER A 227 3.53 -14.74 10.40
N ALA A 228 2.70 -15.58 9.75
CA ALA A 228 2.68 -15.73 8.31
C ALA A 228 1.34 -15.31 7.71
N GLY A 229 1.37 -14.74 6.50
CA GLY A 229 0.15 -14.41 5.76
C GLY A 229 0.25 -13.16 4.91
N ALA A 230 -0.92 -12.70 4.44
CA ALA A 230 -1.03 -11.47 3.69
C ALA A 230 -0.97 -10.26 4.63
N ASN A 231 -0.09 -9.31 4.30
CA ASN A 231 0.13 -8.11 5.10
C ASN A 231 -0.37 -6.84 4.41
N SER A 232 -0.45 -6.85 3.09
CA SER A 232 -0.81 -5.69 2.30
C SER A 232 -1.50 -6.08 1.01
N ILE A 233 -2.46 -5.27 0.60
CA ILE A 233 -3.14 -5.38 -0.69
C ILE A 233 -3.07 -4.05 -1.44
N ALA A 234 -2.70 -4.09 -2.72
CA ALA A 234 -2.79 -2.96 -3.63
C ALA A 234 -3.88 -3.22 -4.68
N VAL A 235 -4.61 -2.17 -5.05
CA VAL A 235 -5.71 -2.23 -6.02
C VAL A 235 -5.54 -1.12 -7.05
N TRP A 236 -5.47 -1.48 -8.32
CA TRP A 236 -5.38 -0.51 -9.41
C TRP A 236 -6.75 0.07 -9.77
N ASN A 237 -6.82 1.39 -9.97
CA ASN A 237 -8.05 2.11 -10.39
C ASN A 237 -9.27 1.85 -9.49
N ARG A 238 -9.06 1.72 -8.18
CA ARG A 238 -10.05 1.30 -7.20
C ARG A 238 -11.35 2.13 -7.15
N PHE A 239 -11.29 3.41 -7.54
CA PHE A 239 -12.45 4.33 -7.56
C PHE A 239 -13.03 4.55 -8.96
N LYS A 240 -12.56 3.87 -9.99
CA LYS A 240 -13.13 3.96 -11.34
C LYS A 240 -14.22 2.91 -11.51
N ARG A 241 -15.32 3.30 -12.16
CA ARG A 241 -16.37 2.36 -12.58
C ARG A 241 -15.72 1.18 -13.33
N ASN A 242 -16.02 -0.04 -12.92
CA ASN A 242 -15.35 -1.27 -13.36
C ASN A 242 -13.83 -1.34 -13.05
N GLY A 243 -13.33 -0.49 -12.17
CA GLY A 243 -11.98 -0.58 -11.62
C GLY A 243 -11.79 -1.77 -10.68
N GLY A 244 -10.62 -1.88 -10.06
CA GLY A 244 -10.36 -2.93 -9.07
C GLY A 244 -10.20 -4.34 -9.65
N ASN A 245 -9.96 -4.48 -10.96
CA ASN A 245 -9.70 -5.80 -11.57
C ASN A 245 -8.29 -6.32 -11.25
N GLN A 246 -7.33 -5.40 -11.11
CA GLN A 246 -5.94 -5.74 -10.80
C GLN A 246 -5.69 -5.57 -9.31
N LEU A 247 -5.33 -6.67 -8.67
CA LEU A 247 -5.02 -6.76 -7.25
C LEU A 247 -3.63 -7.37 -7.10
N VAL A 248 -2.87 -6.89 -6.13
CA VAL A 248 -1.61 -7.52 -5.72
C VAL A 248 -1.62 -7.67 -4.22
N VAL A 249 -1.29 -8.85 -3.73
CA VAL A 249 -1.16 -9.16 -2.31
C VAL A 249 0.29 -9.54 -2.03
N VAL A 250 0.87 -8.94 -1.00
CA VAL A 250 2.18 -9.30 -0.48
C VAL A 250 2.12 -9.61 1.01
N GLY A 251 3.09 -10.36 1.48
CA GLY A 251 3.24 -10.72 2.88
C GLY A 251 4.47 -11.58 3.10
N GLY A 252 4.28 -12.74 3.70
CA GLY A 252 5.36 -13.66 4.04
C GLY A 252 5.26 -14.10 5.50
N ASP A 253 6.32 -14.67 6.02
CA ASP A 253 6.51 -14.97 7.44
C ASP A 253 7.54 -14.00 8.01
N PHE A 254 7.14 -13.07 8.91
CA PHE A 254 8.05 -12.06 9.46
C PHE A 254 9.09 -12.66 10.41
N ASN A 255 8.94 -13.92 10.83
CA ASN A 255 9.96 -14.68 11.55
C ASN A 255 10.92 -15.44 10.63
N ALA A 256 10.62 -15.49 9.32
CA ALA A 256 11.49 -16.02 8.26
C ALA A 256 11.56 -14.98 7.11
N ASP A 257 11.97 -13.78 7.46
CA ASP A 257 11.85 -12.55 6.65
C ASP A 257 12.59 -12.58 5.33
N SER A 258 13.61 -13.41 5.18
CA SER A 258 14.35 -13.63 3.93
C SER A 258 13.69 -14.65 2.99
N SER A 259 12.65 -15.37 3.45
CA SER A 259 11.95 -16.36 2.62
C SER A 259 11.10 -15.69 1.55
N THR A 260 11.28 -16.14 0.31
CA THR A 260 10.48 -15.70 -0.85
C THR A 260 9.32 -16.64 -1.15
N ASN A 261 9.15 -17.71 -0.36
CA ASN A 261 8.17 -18.75 -0.63
C ASN A 261 6.74 -18.23 -0.45
N ASN A 262 5.99 -18.22 -1.54
CA ASN A 262 4.58 -17.80 -1.56
C ASN A 262 4.31 -16.47 -0.85
N ASN A 263 5.19 -15.47 -1.02
CA ASN A 263 5.10 -14.17 -0.36
C ASN A 263 4.35 -13.11 -1.18
N CYS A 264 3.99 -13.41 -2.44
CA CYS A 264 3.30 -12.49 -3.35
C CYS A 264 2.38 -13.26 -4.30
N PHE A 265 1.20 -12.68 -4.57
CA PHE A 265 0.28 -13.13 -5.61
C PHE A 265 -0.43 -11.94 -6.23
N TYR A 266 -0.80 -12.05 -7.51
CA TYR A 266 -1.59 -11.03 -8.19
C TYR A 266 -2.81 -11.62 -8.88
N SER A 267 -3.81 -10.77 -9.09
CA SER A 267 -5.06 -11.10 -9.78
C SER A 267 -5.35 -10.05 -10.84
N THR A 268 -5.96 -10.46 -11.96
CA THR A 268 -6.43 -9.56 -13.03
C THR A 268 -7.94 -9.62 -13.22
N ASP A 269 -8.64 -10.36 -12.36
CA ASP A 269 -10.07 -10.68 -12.45
C ASP A 269 -10.84 -10.42 -11.15
N ARG A 270 -10.45 -9.39 -10.38
CA ARG A 270 -11.03 -9.02 -9.08
C ARG A 270 -10.88 -10.10 -8.01
N GLY A 271 -9.74 -10.77 -7.96
CA GLY A 271 -9.47 -11.80 -6.95
C GLY A 271 -10.25 -13.10 -7.14
N LYS A 272 -10.78 -13.36 -8.35
CA LYS A 272 -11.39 -14.65 -8.66
C LYS A 272 -10.33 -15.72 -8.78
N THR A 273 -9.21 -15.38 -9.45
CA THR A 273 -8.02 -16.23 -9.56
C THR A 273 -6.77 -15.47 -9.10
N TRP A 274 -5.78 -16.21 -8.59
CA TRP A 274 -4.52 -15.67 -8.11
C TRP A 274 -3.36 -16.37 -8.81
N ILE A 275 -2.38 -15.58 -9.26
CA ILE A 275 -1.23 -16.02 -10.04
C ILE A 275 0.02 -15.72 -9.23
N ALA A 276 0.90 -16.69 -9.10
CA ALA A 276 2.23 -16.48 -8.53
C ALA A 276 3.12 -15.72 -9.53
N PRO A 277 3.95 -14.77 -9.08
CA PRO A 277 4.93 -14.11 -9.93
C PRO A 277 5.99 -15.11 -10.41
N SER A 278 6.58 -14.86 -11.58
CA SER A 278 7.74 -15.61 -12.07
C SER A 278 8.99 -15.35 -11.23
N GLU A 279 9.13 -14.09 -10.76
CA GLU A 279 10.19 -13.65 -9.85
C GLU A 279 9.54 -12.92 -8.68
N PRO A 280 9.41 -13.56 -7.50
CA PRO A 280 8.74 -12.95 -6.34
C PRO A 280 9.59 -11.85 -5.69
N PRO A 281 9.00 -11.00 -4.83
CA PRO A 281 9.75 -10.06 -3.99
C PRO A 281 10.78 -10.78 -3.11
N HIS A 282 11.89 -10.10 -2.79
CA HIS A 282 13.04 -10.65 -2.06
C HIS A 282 12.80 -10.71 -0.54
N GLY A 283 11.89 -11.58 -0.09
CA GLY A 283 11.55 -11.84 1.29
C GLY A 283 10.20 -11.27 1.73
N TYR A 284 9.99 -11.19 3.05
CA TYR A 284 8.76 -10.65 3.65
C TYR A 284 8.51 -9.20 3.24
N ARG A 285 7.29 -8.91 2.84
CA ARG A 285 6.84 -7.56 2.47
C ARG A 285 5.62 -7.13 3.29
N SER A 286 5.78 -6.00 3.98
CA SER A 286 4.72 -5.41 4.82
C SER A 286 3.81 -4.47 4.05
N CYS A 287 4.24 -3.96 2.89
CA CYS A 287 3.51 -2.98 2.11
C CYS A 287 3.75 -3.14 0.61
N VAL A 288 2.69 -2.93 -0.18
CA VAL A 288 2.74 -2.82 -1.64
C VAL A 288 1.87 -1.66 -2.11
N GLU A 289 2.34 -0.91 -3.12
CA GLU A 289 1.65 0.26 -3.66
C GLU A 289 1.79 0.33 -5.18
N TYR A 290 0.68 0.64 -5.89
CA TYR A 290 0.69 0.94 -7.30
C TYR A 290 1.19 2.37 -7.56
N LEU A 291 2.22 2.49 -8.38
CA LEU A 291 2.70 3.78 -8.90
C LEU A 291 2.08 4.12 -10.26
N ASP A 292 1.80 3.10 -11.07
CA ASP A 292 1.07 3.17 -12.34
C ASP A 292 0.44 1.79 -12.64
N LYS A 293 -0.31 1.65 -13.73
CA LYS A 293 -1.06 0.44 -14.11
C LYS A 293 -0.26 -0.87 -14.02
N LYS A 294 1.04 -0.82 -14.33
CA LYS A 294 1.93 -1.99 -14.29
C LYS A 294 3.11 -1.81 -13.35
N ILE A 295 3.23 -0.63 -12.74
CA ILE A 295 4.38 -0.26 -11.94
C ILE A 295 3.99 -0.29 -10.48
N LEU A 296 4.69 -1.11 -9.69
CA LEU A 296 4.51 -1.20 -8.25
C LEU A 296 5.84 -1.12 -7.53
N VAL A 297 5.74 -0.73 -6.27
CA VAL A 297 6.82 -0.80 -5.30
C VAL A 297 6.33 -1.57 -4.08
N SER A 298 7.19 -2.38 -3.48
CA SER A 298 6.92 -3.12 -2.25
C SER A 298 8.07 -2.96 -1.29
N CYS A 299 7.80 -2.90 0.01
CA CYS A 299 8.83 -2.81 1.03
C CYS A 299 8.54 -3.74 2.22
N GLY A 300 9.60 -4.07 2.95
CA GLY A 300 9.52 -4.91 4.12
C GLY A 300 10.82 -4.91 4.93
N LEU A 301 11.01 -5.92 5.77
CA LEU A 301 12.15 -6.02 6.67
C LEU A 301 13.48 -6.19 5.93
N THR A 302 13.46 -6.82 4.76
CA THR A 302 14.67 -7.19 3.98
C THR A 302 14.90 -6.31 2.76
N GLY A 303 14.14 -5.22 2.58
CA GLY A 303 14.42 -4.28 1.50
C GLY A 303 13.19 -3.74 0.78
N VAL A 304 13.46 -3.18 -0.40
CA VAL A 304 12.48 -2.56 -1.30
C VAL A 304 12.58 -3.21 -2.67
N ASP A 305 11.46 -3.71 -3.19
CA ASP A 305 11.35 -4.24 -4.54
C ASP A 305 10.51 -3.33 -5.43
N TYR A 306 10.75 -3.44 -6.72
CA TYR A 306 10.09 -2.70 -7.77
C TYR A 306 9.75 -3.61 -8.94
N THR A 307 8.61 -3.38 -9.59
CA THR A 307 8.19 -4.11 -10.78
C THR A 307 7.57 -3.17 -11.81
N ILE A 308 7.65 -3.55 -13.09
CA ILE A 308 7.09 -2.80 -14.23
C ILE A 308 6.11 -3.61 -15.06
N ASP A 309 5.80 -4.83 -14.64
CA ASP A 309 5.00 -5.80 -15.39
C ASP A 309 3.80 -6.34 -14.61
N ASN A 310 3.23 -5.48 -13.72
CA ASN A 310 2.06 -5.81 -12.90
C ASN A 310 2.32 -6.98 -11.92
N ALA A 311 3.43 -6.92 -11.21
CA ALA A 311 3.84 -7.85 -10.17
C ALA A 311 4.27 -9.25 -10.65
N ASN A 312 4.53 -9.45 -11.95
CA ASN A 312 4.99 -10.75 -12.43
C ASN A 312 6.49 -10.99 -12.17
N ALA A 313 7.32 -9.95 -12.27
CA ALA A 313 8.74 -10.03 -11.92
C ALA A 313 9.15 -8.84 -11.05
N TRP A 314 9.81 -9.11 -9.93
CA TRP A 314 10.26 -8.12 -8.98
C TRP A 314 11.78 -8.00 -8.98
N THR A 315 12.27 -6.77 -8.85
CA THR A 315 13.69 -6.44 -8.77
C THR A 315 13.98 -5.76 -7.44
N LEU A 316 14.91 -6.27 -6.67
CA LEU A 316 15.39 -5.63 -5.45
C LEU A 316 16.18 -4.36 -5.81
N ILE A 317 15.73 -3.21 -5.29
CA ILE A 317 16.34 -1.91 -5.55
C ILE A 317 17.02 -1.30 -4.33
N SER A 318 16.80 -1.88 -3.13
CA SER A 318 17.44 -1.46 -1.89
C SER A 318 17.32 -2.58 -0.85
N ASN A 319 18.38 -2.77 -0.04
CA ASN A 319 18.38 -3.66 1.14
C ASN A 319 17.91 -2.94 2.42
N GLU A 320 17.54 -1.65 2.33
CA GLU A 320 17.10 -0.86 3.47
C GLU A 320 15.70 -1.28 3.91
N SER A 321 15.53 -1.58 5.20
CA SER A 321 14.27 -1.95 5.81
C SER A 321 13.30 -0.76 5.90
N PHE A 322 12.06 -0.97 5.45
CA PHE A 322 10.93 -0.05 5.63
C PHE A 322 9.67 -0.83 6.00
N HIS A 323 8.73 -0.17 6.69
CA HIS A 323 7.45 -0.75 7.04
C HIS A 323 6.36 -0.41 6.03
N VAL A 324 6.38 0.81 5.49
CA VAL A 324 5.32 1.35 4.65
C VAL A 324 5.87 2.16 3.49
N VAL A 325 5.19 2.10 2.36
CA VAL A 325 5.39 2.95 1.18
C VAL A 325 4.06 3.52 0.72
N ARG A 326 4.03 4.80 0.35
CA ARG A 326 2.83 5.49 -0.17
C ARG A 326 3.20 6.43 -1.31
N ILE A 327 2.33 6.48 -2.31
CA ILE A 327 2.34 7.51 -3.34
C ILE A 327 1.46 8.69 -2.92
N ALA A 328 1.83 9.90 -3.33
CA ALA A 328 1.04 11.10 -3.09
C ALA A 328 -0.39 10.97 -3.66
N LYS A 329 -1.40 11.37 -2.86
CA LYS A 329 -2.81 11.42 -3.29
C LYS A 329 -3.00 12.41 -4.44
N ILE A 330 -2.24 13.51 -4.40
CA ILE A 330 -2.18 14.54 -5.45
C ILE A 330 -0.70 14.71 -5.82
N GLY A 331 -0.34 14.28 -7.03
CA GLY A 331 1.03 14.31 -7.52
C GLY A 331 1.61 12.92 -7.77
N ASN A 332 2.93 12.80 -7.71
CA ASN A 332 3.66 11.58 -8.04
C ASN A 332 4.80 11.25 -7.06
N ALA A 333 4.96 12.01 -5.99
CA ALA A 333 6.00 11.72 -5.00
C ALA A 333 5.67 10.41 -4.26
N VAL A 334 6.68 9.59 -4.05
CA VAL A 334 6.60 8.33 -3.31
C VAL A 334 7.53 8.38 -2.13
N PHE A 335 6.99 8.11 -0.95
CA PHE A 335 7.75 8.11 0.29
C PHE A 335 7.68 6.74 0.96
N LEU A 336 8.71 6.43 1.75
CA LEU A 336 8.81 5.25 2.57
C LEU A 336 9.09 5.67 4.01
N ALA A 337 8.54 4.92 4.98
CA ALA A 337 8.84 5.10 6.39
C ALA A 337 9.13 3.74 7.05
N GLY A 338 9.97 3.72 8.08
CA GLY A 338 10.48 2.48 8.64
C GLY A 338 11.02 2.60 10.07
N PRO A 339 11.84 1.63 10.48
CA PRO A 339 12.42 1.59 11.82
C PRO A 339 13.39 2.76 12.05
N ASN A 340 13.61 3.10 13.32
CA ASN A 340 14.56 4.12 13.75
C ASN A 340 14.32 5.50 13.13
N GLY A 341 13.05 5.86 12.89
CA GLY A 341 12.66 7.13 12.29
C GLY A 341 13.06 7.28 10.82
N LYS A 342 13.44 6.20 10.16
CA LYS A 342 13.90 6.22 8.76
C LYS A 342 12.76 6.67 7.85
N ILE A 343 13.04 7.69 7.05
CA ILE A 343 12.17 8.19 5.98
C ILE A 343 12.99 8.27 4.71
N ALA A 344 12.40 7.84 3.61
CA ALA A 344 13.04 7.91 2.30
C ALA A 344 12.05 8.36 1.23
N LYS A 345 12.60 8.81 0.12
CA LYS A 345 11.88 9.11 -1.11
C LYS A 345 12.32 8.15 -2.21
N LEU A 346 11.38 7.61 -2.95
CA LEU A 346 11.67 6.87 -4.17
C LEU A 346 11.86 7.87 -5.32
N VAL A 347 13.06 7.89 -5.88
CA VAL A 347 13.40 8.72 -7.06
C VAL A 347 13.25 7.84 -8.29
N TYR A 348 12.28 8.14 -9.14
CA TYR A 348 12.01 7.38 -10.36
C TYR A 348 11.50 8.31 -11.48
N THR A 349 11.76 7.92 -12.73
CA THR A 349 11.25 8.62 -13.90
C THR A 349 9.83 8.13 -14.21
N GLY A 350 8.86 8.60 -13.43
CA GLY A 350 7.45 8.28 -13.63
C GLY A 350 6.76 9.27 -14.56
N ARG A 351 5.69 8.83 -15.22
CA ARG A 351 4.80 9.74 -15.96
C ARG A 351 4.13 10.69 -14.96
N LYS A 352 4.01 11.98 -15.31
CA LYS A 352 3.17 12.92 -14.56
C LYS A 352 1.72 12.40 -14.59
N ARG A 353 1.14 12.15 -13.44
CA ARG A 353 -0.29 11.86 -13.29
C ARG A 353 -1.12 13.12 -13.47
#